data_36ec6ee5a8eb263140d3d56466f5bba3
#
_entry.id   36ec6ee5a8eb263140d3d56466f5bba3
#
_cell.length_a   1.000
_cell.length_b   1.000
_cell.length_c   1.000
_cell.angle_alpha   90.00
_cell.angle_beta   90.00
_cell.angle_gamma   90.00
#
_symmetry.space_group_name_H-M   'P 1'
#
loop_
_entity.id
_entity.type
_entity.pdbx_description
1 polymer ?
#
loop_
_entity_poly.entity_id
_entity_poly.type
_entity_poly.pdbx_seq_one_letter_code
_entity_poly.pdbx_strand_id
1 'polypeptide(L)'
;EIYTSLFVGSVRMCIRDSYYDIQYVAGSFQEIEDRIQRGEAKVGIVIPPDYQNRIKHGRDAQVQVIVDASDSTSASSAISTAQLVGSRKSQEILISRLEARGNTSKTNSTPIDIRIRPWYNPDFITAFYMVPGIGGTIITLTMIMLTSLAIVRERERGTLEQLIVTPLKSLELMIGKILPYVLIGYVQLSILLTTGVVIFKIPTLGSIALLYLLTGFFIFASLALGLMISNIAKNQMQSMLLSFFILLPSILLSGFMFPREAMPKLFYYLGTILPLTHYLQIIRGILLKGNTLSYLWTPICALILFIAVVLTLSVVRFKKRLE
;
A
#
# COMPACT_ATOMS: atom_id res chain seq x y z
N GLU A 1 -24.41 -6.16 -29.73
CA GLU A 1 -23.47 -6.44 -28.62
C GLU A 1 -22.29 -5.50 -28.73
N ILE A 2 -22.17 -4.56 -27.80
CA ILE A 2 -21.13 -3.52 -27.83
C ILE A 2 -19.89 -4.14 -27.16
N TYR A 3 -18.96 -4.65 -27.97
CA TYR A 3 -17.67 -5.12 -27.47
C TYR A 3 -16.78 -3.91 -27.18
N THR A 4 -16.87 -3.41 -25.96
CA THR A 4 -15.86 -2.49 -25.39
C THR A 4 -14.77 -3.36 -24.77
N SER A 5 -13.55 -3.32 -25.29
CA SER A 5 -12.44 -4.02 -24.66
C SER A 5 -11.98 -3.22 -23.45
N LEU A 6 -12.28 -3.75 -22.25
CA LEU A 6 -11.93 -3.17 -20.97
C LEU A 6 -10.77 -3.97 -20.39
N PHE A 7 -9.61 -3.34 -20.25
CA PHE A 7 -8.41 -3.98 -19.68
C PHE A 7 -8.12 -3.42 -18.30
N VAL A 8 -7.79 -4.30 -17.38
CA VAL A 8 -7.40 -3.94 -16.01
C VAL A 8 -6.03 -4.53 -15.74
N GLY A 9 -5.09 -3.70 -15.31
CA GLY A 9 -3.73 -4.15 -15.10
C GLY A 9 -2.96 -3.33 -14.08
N SER A 10 -1.76 -3.83 -13.76
CA SER A 10 -0.75 -3.12 -12.99
C SER A 10 0.42 -2.73 -13.90
N VAL A 11 1.10 -1.63 -13.55
CA VAL A 11 2.31 -1.21 -14.25
C VAL A 11 3.46 -2.07 -13.76
N ARG A 12 4.08 -2.85 -14.65
CA ARG A 12 5.37 -3.46 -14.37
C ARG A 12 6.46 -2.67 -15.08
N MET A 13 7.41 -2.17 -14.32
CA MET A 13 8.64 -1.63 -14.83
C MET A 13 9.56 -2.80 -15.21
N CYS A 14 9.26 -3.51 -16.30
CA CYS A 14 10.14 -4.52 -16.85
C CYS A 14 10.85 -4.01 -18.10
N ILE A 15 12.16 -4.19 -18.09
CA ILE A 15 13.14 -3.78 -19.13
C ILE A 15 12.90 -4.44 -20.50
N ARG A 16 11.83 -5.20 -20.69
CA ARG A 16 11.56 -5.95 -21.93
C ARG A 16 10.11 -5.83 -22.34
N ASP A 17 9.84 -4.98 -23.32
CA ASP A 17 8.66 -4.86 -24.23
C ASP A 17 7.22 -4.92 -23.69
N SER A 18 6.97 -5.09 -22.40
CA SER A 18 5.63 -5.08 -21.81
C SER A 18 5.49 -3.89 -20.87
N TYR A 19 4.92 -2.79 -21.38
CA TYR A 19 4.68 -1.57 -20.62
C TYR A 19 3.63 -1.75 -19.52
N TYR A 20 2.64 -2.63 -19.75
CA TYR A 20 1.60 -2.99 -18.79
C TYR A 20 1.47 -4.51 -18.69
N ASP A 21 1.31 -5.01 -17.48
CA ASP A 21 0.93 -6.40 -17.23
C ASP A 21 -0.60 -6.48 -17.18
N ILE A 22 -1.20 -6.93 -18.25
CA ILE A 22 -2.65 -7.10 -18.35
C ILE A 22 -3.04 -8.33 -17.55
N GLN A 23 -3.64 -8.14 -16.39
CA GLN A 23 -4.04 -9.23 -15.50
C GLN A 23 -5.46 -9.72 -15.81
N TYR A 24 -6.35 -8.81 -16.21
CA TYR A 24 -7.77 -9.11 -16.41
C TYR A 24 -8.35 -8.33 -17.58
N VAL A 25 -9.34 -8.94 -18.24
CA VAL A 25 -10.22 -8.28 -19.19
C VAL A 25 -11.58 -8.14 -18.49
N ALA A 26 -12.01 -6.92 -18.24
CA ALA A 26 -13.24 -6.65 -17.54
C ALA A 26 -14.45 -6.65 -18.51
N GLY A 27 -15.58 -7.16 -18.06
CA GLY A 27 -16.82 -7.15 -18.82
C GLY A 27 -17.63 -5.86 -18.68
N SER A 28 -17.33 -5.05 -17.64
CA SER A 28 -18.04 -3.79 -17.37
C SER A 28 -17.13 -2.75 -16.74
N PHE A 29 -17.54 -1.47 -16.85
CA PHE A 29 -16.85 -0.36 -16.19
C PHE A 29 -16.86 -0.52 -14.65
N GLN A 30 -17.92 -1.06 -14.11
CA GLN A 30 -18.10 -1.29 -12.67
C GLN A 30 -17.11 -2.31 -12.13
N GLU A 31 -16.75 -3.32 -12.93
CA GLU A 31 -15.71 -4.30 -12.55
C GLU A 31 -14.32 -3.64 -12.46
N ILE A 32 -14.01 -2.67 -13.34
CA ILE A 32 -12.77 -1.88 -13.26
C ILE A 32 -12.74 -1.10 -11.94
N GLU A 33 -13.85 -0.44 -11.60
CA GLU A 33 -13.98 0.34 -10.37
C GLU A 33 -13.76 -0.52 -9.14
N ASP A 34 -14.45 -1.67 -9.05
CA ASP A 34 -14.33 -2.59 -7.92
C ASP A 34 -12.88 -3.10 -7.74
N ARG A 35 -12.20 -3.44 -8.82
CA ARG A 35 -10.81 -3.93 -8.76
C ARG A 35 -9.81 -2.85 -8.36
N ILE A 36 -10.01 -1.62 -8.82
CA ILE A 36 -9.19 -0.47 -8.41
C ILE A 36 -9.46 -0.14 -6.92
N GLN A 37 -10.70 -0.22 -6.46
CA GLN A 37 -11.03 0.00 -5.05
C GLN A 37 -10.40 -1.07 -4.14
N ARG A 38 -10.43 -2.33 -4.55
CA ARG A 38 -9.76 -3.43 -3.82
C ARG A 38 -8.23 -3.34 -3.85
N GLY A 39 -7.67 -2.49 -4.71
CA GLY A 39 -6.21 -2.39 -4.91
C GLY A 39 -5.62 -3.56 -5.68
N GLU A 40 -6.45 -4.38 -6.33
CA GLU A 40 -6.04 -5.48 -7.21
C GLU A 40 -5.43 -4.96 -8.51
N ALA A 41 -5.89 -3.79 -8.96
CA ALA A 41 -5.38 -3.11 -10.14
C ALA A 41 -5.06 -1.65 -9.86
N LYS A 42 -4.07 -1.11 -10.54
CA LYS A 42 -3.66 0.30 -10.47
C LYS A 42 -4.10 1.11 -11.68
N VAL A 43 -4.36 0.45 -12.79
CA VAL A 43 -4.70 1.07 -14.07
C VAL A 43 -5.85 0.33 -14.71
N GLY A 44 -6.84 1.07 -15.19
CA GLY A 44 -7.92 0.60 -16.04
C GLY A 44 -7.82 1.25 -17.43
N ILE A 45 -7.84 0.46 -18.49
CA ILE A 45 -7.82 0.96 -19.87
C ILE A 45 -9.16 0.67 -20.50
N VAL A 46 -9.82 1.72 -20.99
CA VAL A 46 -11.11 1.63 -21.67
C VAL A 46 -10.93 1.99 -23.12
N ILE A 47 -11.13 1.00 -23.99
CA ILE A 47 -11.05 1.15 -25.45
C ILE A 47 -12.49 1.15 -25.99
N PRO A 48 -12.98 2.26 -26.59
CA PRO A 48 -14.32 2.32 -27.12
C PRO A 48 -14.51 1.42 -28.34
N PRO A 49 -15.73 0.92 -28.59
CA PRO A 49 -16.01 -0.04 -29.69
C PRO A 49 -15.75 0.52 -31.08
N ASP A 50 -15.81 1.85 -31.23
CA ASP A 50 -15.54 2.54 -32.49
C ASP A 50 -14.06 2.81 -32.78
N TYR A 51 -13.16 2.44 -31.85
CA TYR A 51 -11.70 2.69 -31.93
C TYR A 51 -11.12 2.22 -33.27
N GLN A 52 -11.38 0.98 -33.68
CA GLN A 52 -10.84 0.43 -34.91
C GLN A 52 -11.39 1.11 -36.17
N ASN A 53 -12.69 1.44 -36.14
CA ASN A 53 -13.33 2.13 -37.27
C ASN A 53 -12.78 3.56 -37.41
N ARG A 54 -12.56 4.27 -36.30
CA ARG A 54 -11.95 5.61 -36.32
C ARG A 54 -10.54 5.59 -36.90
N ILE A 55 -9.69 4.66 -36.44
CA ILE A 55 -8.32 4.49 -36.97
C ILE A 55 -8.33 4.17 -38.50
N LYS A 56 -9.21 3.25 -38.94
CA LYS A 56 -9.32 2.89 -40.38
C LYS A 56 -9.78 4.04 -41.26
N HIS A 57 -10.68 4.89 -40.77
CA HIS A 57 -11.19 6.05 -41.51
C HIS A 57 -10.32 7.32 -41.35
N GLY A 58 -9.15 7.21 -40.74
CA GLY A 58 -8.24 8.34 -40.58
C GLY A 58 -8.65 9.35 -39.52
N ARG A 59 -9.64 9.05 -38.68
CA ARG A 59 -10.11 9.89 -37.57
C ARG A 59 -9.31 9.60 -36.29
N ASP A 60 -9.34 10.56 -35.36
CA ASP A 60 -8.71 10.42 -34.05
C ASP A 60 -9.49 9.44 -33.20
N ALA A 61 -8.79 8.45 -32.64
CA ALA A 61 -9.36 7.47 -31.73
C ALA A 61 -8.99 7.83 -30.29
N GLN A 62 -9.99 7.84 -29.40
CA GLN A 62 -9.80 8.15 -28.00
C GLN A 62 -9.67 6.86 -27.18
N VAL A 63 -8.71 6.82 -26.28
CA VAL A 63 -8.53 5.74 -25.29
C VAL A 63 -8.52 6.37 -23.91
N GLN A 64 -9.40 5.92 -23.02
CA GLN A 64 -9.43 6.39 -21.66
C GLN A 64 -8.55 5.52 -20.76
N VAL A 65 -7.65 6.14 -20.00
CA VAL A 65 -6.79 5.47 -19.04
C VAL A 65 -7.16 5.99 -17.65
N ILE A 66 -7.71 5.12 -16.82
CA ILE A 66 -8.09 5.39 -15.45
C ILE A 66 -6.92 4.96 -14.57
N VAL A 67 -6.44 5.85 -13.70
CA VAL A 67 -5.27 5.59 -12.85
C VAL A 67 -5.64 5.79 -11.39
N ASP A 68 -5.28 4.84 -10.53
CA ASP A 68 -5.37 4.96 -9.08
C ASP A 68 -4.28 5.93 -8.59
N ALA A 69 -4.66 7.18 -8.38
CA ALA A 69 -3.75 8.23 -7.90
C ALA A 69 -3.67 8.33 -6.37
N SER A 70 -4.22 7.36 -5.62
CA SER A 70 -4.03 7.27 -4.17
C SER A 70 -2.55 7.03 -3.81
N ASP A 71 -1.77 6.48 -4.75
CA ASP A 71 -0.31 6.40 -4.72
C ASP A 71 0.25 7.26 -5.87
N SER A 72 0.69 8.45 -5.54
CA SER A 72 1.18 9.44 -6.52
C SER A 72 2.38 8.95 -7.32
N THR A 73 3.23 8.11 -6.73
CA THR A 73 4.45 7.60 -7.38
C THR A 73 4.11 6.56 -8.45
N SER A 74 3.27 5.58 -8.11
CA SER A 74 2.78 4.58 -9.06
C SER A 74 1.96 5.22 -10.17
N ALA A 75 1.11 6.20 -9.82
CA ALA A 75 0.26 6.90 -10.77
C ALA A 75 1.07 7.71 -11.79
N SER A 76 2.09 8.45 -11.36
CA SER A 76 2.96 9.22 -12.27
C SER A 76 3.69 8.32 -13.26
N SER A 77 4.18 7.17 -12.80
CA SER A 77 4.80 6.16 -13.66
C SER A 77 3.79 5.59 -14.66
N ALA A 78 2.57 5.28 -14.21
CA ALA A 78 1.50 4.77 -15.08
C ALA A 78 1.13 5.77 -16.18
N ILE A 79 0.98 7.05 -15.82
CA ILE A 79 0.65 8.12 -16.77
C ILE A 79 1.73 8.29 -17.82
N SER A 80 2.99 8.38 -17.40
CA SER A 80 4.14 8.53 -18.30
C SER A 80 4.21 7.34 -19.27
N THR A 81 3.96 6.13 -18.78
CA THR A 81 3.93 4.92 -19.60
C THR A 81 2.77 4.95 -20.60
N ALA A 82 1.56 5.36 -20.18
CA ALA A 82 0.42 5.50 -21.07
C ALA A 82 0.70 6.46 -22.23
N GLN A 83 1.27 7.64 -21.91
CA GLN A 83 1.64 8.65 -22.91
C GLN A 83 2.70 8.14 -23.86
N LEU A 84 3.72 7.43 -23.37
CA LEU A 84 4.77 6.84 -24.19
C LEU A 84 4.21 5.79 -25.17
N VAL A 85 3.36 4.88 -24.68
CA VAL A 85 2.72 3.85 -25.51
C VAL A 85 1.82 4.49 -26.58
N GLY A 86 1.03 5.49 -26.19
CA GLY A 86 0.16 6.20 -27.11
C GLY A 86 0.90 6.97 -28.17
N SER A 87 1.97 7.66 -27.82
CA SER A 87 2.80 8.39 -28.79
C SER A 87 3.50 7.44 -29.77
N ARG A 88 4.08 6.34 -29.27
CA ARG A 88 4.67 5.29 -30.13
C ARG A 88 3.65 4.72 -31.12
N LYS A 89 2.47 4.33 -30.61
CA LYS A 89 1.43 3.75 -31.48
C LYS A 89 0.88 4.78 -32.47
N SER A 90 0.77 6.03 -32.07
CA SER A 90 0.41 7.14 -32.96
C SER A 90 1.42 7.30 -34.10
N GLN A 91 2.72 7.27 -33.79
CA GLN A 91 3.78 7.35 -34.81
C GLN A 91 3.72 6.17 -35.79
N GLU A 92 3.55 4.95 -35.28
CA GLU A 92 3.42 3.74 -36.09
C GLU A 92 2.25 3.82 -37.09
N ILE A 93 1.08 4.33 -36.61
CA ILE A 93 -0.10 4.55 -37.46
C ILE A 93 0.17 5.67 -38.48
N LEU A 94 0.85 6.73 -38.12
CA LEU A 94 1.20 7.81 -39.06
C LEU A 94 2.14 7.30 -40.16
N ILE A 95 3.18 6.55 -39.82
CA ILE A 95 4.11 5.95 -40.79
C ILE A 95 3.34 5.02 -41.75
N SER A 96 2.52 4.12 -41.22
CA SER A 96 1.73 3.22 -42.05
C SER A 96 0.73 3.95 -42.97
N ARG A 97 0.16 5.09 -42.54
CA ARG A 97 -0.70 5.93 -43.37
C ARG A 97 0.07 6.66 -44.47
N LEU A 98 1.30 7.13 -44.19
CA LEU A 98 2.17 7.77 -45.20
C LEU A 98 2.61 6.78 -46.27
N GLU A 99 2.99 5.57 -45.87
CA GLU A 99 3.35 4.48 -46.80
C GLU A 99 2.19 4.06 -47.70
N ALA A 100 0.96 4.00 -47.12
CA ALA A 100 -0.23 3.57 -47.88
C ALA A 100 -0.78 4.61 -48.85
N ARG A 101 -0.58 5.93 -48.59
CA ARG A 101 -1.24 7.03 -49.34
C ARG A 101 -0.31 7.89 -50.18
N GLY A 102 1.01 7.62 -50.27
CA GLY A 102 1.93 8.41 -51.08
C GLY A 102 1.80 9.91 -50.81
N ASN A 103 2.49 10.42 -49.85
CA ASN A 103 2.90 11.81 -49.61
C ASN A 103 1.84 12.93 -49.61
N THR A 104 0.58 12.66 -49.39
CA THR A 104 -0.45 13.72 -49.38
C THR A 104 -1.42 13.57 -48.21
N SER A 105 -1.01 13.96 -47.04
CA SER A 105 -1.95 14.45 -46.00
C SER A 105 -1.24 15.17 -44.88
N LYS A 106 -1.40 16.48 -44.84
CA LYS A 106 -1.20 17.30 -43.62
C LYS A 106 -2.26 16.89 -42.58
N THR A 107 -2.08 15.76 -41.92
CA THR A 107 -2.89 15.41 -40.75
C THR A 107 -2.10 15.86 -39.53
N ASN A 108 -2.39 17.07 -39.08
CA ASN A 108 -1.86 17.64 -37.82
C ASN A 108 -2.47 16.99 -36.56
N SER A 109 -3.20 15.90 -36.70
CA SER A 109 -3.87 15.25 -35.57
C SER A 109 -3.12 13.98 -35.16
N THR A 110 -2.95 13.82 -33.87
CA THR A 110 -2.42 12.59 -33.26
C THR A 110 -3.48 11.49 -33.42
N PRO A 111 -3.19 10.36 -34.12
CA PRO A 111 -4.17 9.31 -34.39
C PRO A 111 -4.80 8.70 -33.16
N ILE A 112 -4.07 8.71 -32.03
CA ILE A 112 -4.54 8.24 -30.73
C ILE A 112 -4.49 9.38 -29.72
N ASP A 113 -5.66 9.73 -29.16
CA ASP A 113 -5.82 10.67 -28.06
C ASP A 113 -5.99 9.89 -26.75
N ILE A 114 -4.98 9.96 -25.87
CA ILE A 114 -5.03 9.30 -24.56
C ILE A 114 -5.61 10.25 -23.54
N ARG A 115 -6.80 9.91 -23.03
CA ARG A 115 -7.47 10.65 -21.97
C ARG A 115 -7.21 10.01 -20.63
N ILE A 116 -6.32 10.65 -19.86
CA ILE A 116 -5.96 10.19 -18.51
C ILE A 116 -6.99 10.73 -17.52
N ARG A 117 -7.52 9.82 -16.68
CA ARG A 117 -8.45 10.16 -15.61
C ARG A 117 -7.90 9.65 -14.28
N PRO A 118 -7.19 10.48 -13.51
CA PRO A 118 -6.74 10.13 -12.18
C PRO A 118 -7.92 10.08 -11.21
N TRP A 119 -8.04 8.98 -10.44
CA TRP A 119 -9.04 8.82 -9.40
C TRP A 119 -8.41 9.04 -8.02
N TYR A 120 -9.23 9.51 -7.07
CA TYR A 120 -8.92 9.71 -5.64
C TYR A 120 -7.98 10.88 -5.32
N ASN A 121 -7.06 11.25 -6.19
CA ASN A 121 -6.16 12.39 -6.01
C ASN A 121 -5.84 13.04 -7.38
N PRO A 122 -6.82 13.74 -7.99
CA PRO A 122 -6.66 14.30 -9.34
C PRO A 122 -5.56 15.36 -9.43
N ASP A 123 -5.28 16.07 -8.34
CA ASP A 123 -4.27 17.15 -8.29
C ASP A 123 -2.88 16.63 -7.91
N PHE A 124 -2.70 15.30 -7.74
CA PHE A 124 -1.44 14.67 -7.35
C PHE A 124 -0.79 15.28 -6.10
N ILE A 125 -1.62 15.68 -5.12
CA ILE A 125 -1.13 16.24 -3.86
C ILE A 125 -0.32 15.19 -3.10
N THR A 126 0.99 15.40 -3.03
CA THR A 126 1.94 14.46 -2.41
C THR A 126 1.64 14.21 -0.94
N ALA A 127 1.07 15.19 -0.22
CA ALA A 127 0.71 15.08 1.18
C ALA A 127 -0.31 13.94 1.43
N PHE A 128 -1.26 13.70 0.51
CA PHE A 128 -2.29 12.65 0.65
C PHE A 128 -1.67 11.25 0.70
N TYR A 129 -0.54 11.09 0.05
CA TYR A 129 0.22 9.84 0.03
C TYR A 129 1.25 9.76 1.17
N MET A 130 2.01 10.86 1.40
CA MET A 130 3.13 10.88 2.34
C MET A 130 2.69 10.89 3.81
N VAL A 131 1.68 11.70 4.17
CA VAL A 131 1.30 11.87 5.58
C VAL A 131 0.81 10.56 6.21
N PRO A 132 -0.11 9.79 5.60
CA PRO A 132 -0.48 8.47 6.13
C PRO A 132 0.69 7.50 6.20
N GLY A 133 1.63 7.58 5.24
CA GLY A 133 2.82 6.74 5.21
C GLY A 133 3.78 7.03 6.36
N ILE A 134 4.12 8.30 6.57
CA ILE A 134 4.96 8.76 7.69
C ILE A 134 4.30 8.38 9.02
N GLY A 135 3.00 8.60 9.16
CA GLY A 135 2.27 8.24 10.36
C GLY A 135 2.33 6.75 10.68
N GLY A 136 2.13 5.90 9.68
CA GLY A 136 2.29 4.45 9.84
C GLY A 136 3.70 4.05 10.26
N THR A 137 4.72 4.67 9.69
CA THR A 137 6.13 4.39 10.06
C THR A 137 6.46 4.85 11.49
N ILE A 138 5.97 6.01 11.91
CA ILE A 138 6.15 6.51 13.28
C ILE A 138 5.47 5.58 14.29
N ILE A 139 4.23 5.17 14.04
CA ILE A 139 3.51 4.21 14.89
C ILE A 139 4.30 2.90 14.96
N THR A 140 4.77 2.37 13.82
CA THR A 140 5.58 1.14 13.80
C THR A 140 6.81 1.26 14.69
N LEU A 141 7.63 2.31 14.48
CA LEU A 141 8.85 2.51 15.24
C LEU A 141 8.59 2.61 16.74
N THR A 142 7.65 3.49 17.13
CA THR A 142 7.36 3.74 18.53
C THR A 142 6.78 2.51 19.22
N MET A 143 5.86 1.77 18.60
CA MET A 143 5.28 0.58 19.20
C MET A 143 6.32 -0.54 19.36
N ILE A 144 7.11 -0.80 18.33
CA ILE A 144 8.19 -1.80 18.40
C ILE A 144 9.20 -1.42 19.49
N MET A 145 9.68 -0.17 19.46
CA MET A 145 10.73 0.29 20.35
C MET A 145 10.28 0.35 21.82
N LEU A 146 9.09 0.92 22.10
CA LEU A 146 8.57 1.01 23.47
C LEU A 146 8.38 -0.38 24.07
N THR A 147 7.78 -1.32 23.31
CA THR A 147 7.52 -2.68 23.81
C THR A 147 8.82 -3.43 24.05
N SER A 148 9.73 -3.40 23.09
CA SER A 148 10.99 -4.15 23.19
C SER A 148 11.87 -3.61 24.31
N LEU A 149 12.01 -2.29 24.45
CA LEU A 149 12.79 -1.65 25.49
C LEU A 149 12.21 -1.89 26.91
N ALA A 150 10.88 -1.84 27.05
CA ALA A 150 10.25 -2.06 28.35
C ALA A 150 10.59 -3.45 28.92
N ILE A 151 10.48 -4.48 28.09
CA ILE A 151 10.74 -5.86 28.51
C ILE A 151 12.24 -6.09 28.74
N VAL A 152 13.09 -5.60 27.84
CA VAL A 152 14.54 -5.76 27.96
C VAL A 152 15.07 -5.02 29.20
N ARG A 153 14.56 -3.82 29.50
CA ARG A 153 14.91 -3.04 30.70
C ARG A 153 14.60 -3.80 31.99
N GLU A 154 13.45 -4.46 32.06
CA GLU A 154 13.07 -5.26 33.23
C GLU A 154 13.97 -6.48 33.40
N ARG A 155 14.38 -7.10 32.27
CA ARG A 155 15.35 -8.20 32.29
C ARG A 155 16.71 -7.75 32.77
N GLU A 156 17.21 -6.59 32.30
CA GLU A 156 18.50 -6.04 32.74
C GLU A 156 18.52 -5.67 34.23
N ARG A 157 17.37 -5.23 34.77
CA ARG A 157 17.24 -4.85 36.18
C ARG A 157 16.95 -6.03 37.11
N GLY A 158 16.74 -7.23 36.59
CA GLY A 158 16.37 -8.42 37.40
C GLY A 158 14.95 -8.38 37.97
N THR A 159 14.15 -7.36 37.63
CA THR A 159 12.78 -7.22 38.11
C THR A 159 11.81 -8.22 37.50
N LEU A 160 12.18 -8.83 36.41
CA LEU A 160 11.38 -9.85 35.73
C LEU A 160 11.27 -11.13 36.59
N GLU A 161 12.31 -11.49 37.33
CA GLU A 161 12.31 -12.63 38.26
C GLU A 161 11.37 -12.39 39.44
N GLN A 162 11.30 -11.18 39.97
CA GLN A 162 10.37 -10.79 41.05
C GLN A 162 8.90 -10.89 40.58
N LEU A 163 8.62 -10.58 39.32
CA LEU A 163 7.29 -10.68 38.74
C LEU A 163 6.84 -12.15 38.53
N ILE A 164 7.78 -13.07 38.30
CA ILE A 164 7.50 -14.50 38.13
C ILE A 164 7.07 -15.15 39.44
N VAL A 165 7.53 -14.65 40.59
CA VAL A 165 7.14 -15.13 41.93
C VAL A 165 5.72 -14.73 42.29
N THR A 166 5.13 -13.75 41.59
CA THR A 166 3.72 -13.36 41.83
C THR A 166 2.76 -14.37 41.22
N PRO A 167 1.56 -14.60 41.80
CA PRO A 167 0.58 -15.57 41.30
C PRO A 167 -0.10 -15.16 39.99
N LEU A 168 0.44 -14.17 39.26
CA LEU A 168 -0.08 -13.67 37.99
C LEU A 168 0.33 -14.59 36.84
N LYS A 169 -0.61 -14.88 35.93
CA LYS A 169 -0.30 -15.59 34.70
C LYS A 169 0.54 -14.71 33.76
N SER A 170 1.50 -15.28 33.07
CA SER A 170 2.37 -14.57 32.12
C SER A 170 1.58 -13.74 31.10
N LEU A 171 0.40 -14.21 30.69
CA LEU A 171 -0.48 -13.48 29.78
C LEU A 171 -1.06 -12.21 30.41
N GLU A 172 -1.49 -12.26 31.67
CA GLU A 172 -2.06 -11.10 32.37
C GLU A 172 -1.02 -9.99 32.52
N LEU A 173 0.20 -10.38 32.84
CA LEU A 173 1.34 -9.48 32.96
C LEU A 173 1.70 -8.85 31.60
N MET A 174 1.70 -9.62 30.52
CA MET A 174 1.96 -9.11 29.18
C MET A 174 0.85 -8.14 28.72
N ILE A 175 -0.42 -8.47 28.96
CA ILE A 175 -1.54 -7.61 28.57
C ILE A 175 -1.50 -6.29 29.35
N GLY A 176 -1.25 -6.35 30.66
CA GLY A 176 -1.12 -5.13 31.49
C GLY A 176 -0.02 -4.18 31.05
N LYS A 177 1.09 -4.72 30.52
CA LYS A 177 2.19 -3.92 29.97
C LYS A 177 1.91 -3.36 28.58
N ILE A 178 1.17 -4.08 27.75
CA ILE A 178 0.86 -3.69 26.38
C ILE A 178 -0.22 -2.61 26.34
N LEU A 179 -1.19 -2.64 27.25
CA LEU A 179 -2.34 -1.75 27.24
C LEU A 179 -1.97 -0.24 27.23
N PRO A 180 -1.02 0.26 28.03
CA PRO A 180 -0.58 1.66 27.95
C PRO A 180 -0.02 2.04 26.59
N TYR A 181 0.68 1.13 25.92
CA TYR A 181 1.26 1.39 24.59
C TYR A 181 0.19 1.44 23.51
N VAL A 182 -0.89 0.66 23.64
CA VAL A 182 -2.06 0.79 22.76
C VAL A 182 -2.67 2.18 22.85
N LEU A 183 -2.80 2.73 24.05
CA LEU A 183 -3.28 4.11 24.25
C LEU A 183 -2.36 5.13 23.56
N ILE A 184 -1.03 4.99 23.73
CA ILE A 184 -0.06 5.85 23.04
C ILE A 184 -0.23 5.75 21.52
N GLY A 185 -0.42 4.56 20.97
CA GLY A 185 -0.66 4.34 19.53
C GLY A 185 -1.91 5.06 19.04
N TYR A 186 -3.01 5.03 19.79
CA TYR A 186 -4.23 5.78 19.44
C TYR A 186 -4.06 7.29 19.57
N VAL A 187 -3.31 7.78 20.55
CA VAL A 187 -2.97 9.20 20.64
C VAL A 187 -2.16 9.63 19.42
N GLN A 188 -1.17 8.85 19.01
CA GLN A 188 -0.39 9.13 17.79
C GLN A 188 -1.27 9.13 16.53
N LEU A 189 -2.20 8.17 16.40
CA LEU A 189 -3.17 8.17 15.31
C LEU A 189 -4.03 9.44 15.32
N SER A 190 -4.51 9.86 16.50
CA SER A 190 -5.33 11.07 16.63
C SER A 190 -4.58 12.33 16.24
N ILE A 191 -3.31 12.44 16.63
CA ILE A 191 -2.42 13.54 16.21
C ILE A 191 -2.21 13.50 14.71
N LEU A 192 -1.92 12.33 14.15
CA LEU A 192 -1.74 12.14 12.70
C LEU A 192 -2.98 12.57 11.91
N LEU A 193 -4.16 12.11 12.32
CA LEU A 193 -5.42 12.45 11.65
C LEU A 193 -5.73 13.93 11.76
N THR A 194 -5.59 14.52 12.95
CA THR A 194 -5.83 15.96 13.16
C THR A 194 -4.89 16.79 12.30
N THR A 195 -3.60 16.48 12.32
CA THR A 195 -2.58 17.16 11.49
C THR A 195 -2.87 16.96 10.00
N GLY A 196 -3.21 15.74 9.58
CA GLY A 196 -3.54 15.40 8.19
C GLY A 196 -4.74 16.18 7.67
N VAL A 197 -5.81 16.25 8.46
CA VAL A 197 -7.05 16.93 8.05
C VAL A 197 -6.92 18.45 8.14
N VAL A 198 -6.39 18.98 9.25
CA VAL A 198 -6.37 20.44 9.50
C VAL A 198 -5.27 21.13 8.70
N ILE A 199 -4.06 20.58 8.68
CA ILE A 199 -2.90 21.22 8.03
C ILE A 199 -2.81 20.82 6.56
N PHE A 200 -2.89 19.52 6.27
CA PHE A 200 -2.68 18.99 4.91
C PHE A 200 -3.98 18.83 4.11
N LYS A 201 -5.14 19.10 4.70
CA LYS A 201 -6.46 19.01 4.07
C LYS A 201 -6.72 17.65 3.41
N ILE A 202 -6.25 16.58 4.02
CA ILE A 202 -6.49 15.22 3.53
C ILE A 202 -7.98 14.93 3.60
N PRO A 203 -8.61 14.48 2.50
CA PRO A 203 -10.02 14.11 2.51
C PRO A 203 -10.23 12.88 3.40
N THR A 204 -11.29 12.90 4.19
CA THR A 204 -11.72 11.77 5.02
C THR A 204 -13.02 11.23 4.45
N LEU A 205 -12.94 10.45 3.37
CA LEU A 205 -14.12 9.95 2.66
C LEU A 205 -14.78 8.76 3.38
N GLY A 206 -14.00 7.99 4.13
CA GLY A 206 -14.49 6.79 4.83
C GLY A 206 -14.78 7.01 6.31
N SER A 207 -15.20 5.93 6.98
CA SER A 207 -15.53 5.93 8.41
C SER A 207 -14.29 6.05 9.28
N ILE A 208 -14.20 7.13 10.07
CA ILE A 208 -13.13 7.33 11.06
C ILE A 208 -13.16 6.24 12.13
N ALA A 209 -14.35 5.80 12.56
CA ALA A 209 -14.47 4.73 13.55
C ALA A 209 -13.87 3.40 13.04
N LEU A 210 -14.10 3.08 11.75
CA LEU A 210 -13.49 1.92 11.10
C LEU A 210 -11.96 2.05 11.06
N LEU A 211 -11.45 3.25 10.78
CA LEU A 211 -10.01 3.51 10.78
C LEU A 211 -9.39 3.26 12.15
N TYR A 212 -9.99 3.77 13.24
CA TYR A 212 -9.52 3.52 14.61
C TYR A 212 -9.52 2.02 14.93
N LEU A 213 -10.60 1.31 14.59
CA LEU A 213 -10.69 -0.13 14.82
C LEU A 213 -9.57 -0.90 14.10
N LEU A 214 -9.35 -0.63 12.81
CA LEU A 214 -8.36 -1.33 12.01
C LEU A 214 -6.92 -0.92 12.35
N THR A 215 -6.70 0.33 12.77
CA THR A 215 -5.41 0.75 13.31
C THR A 215 -5.08 0.03 14.62
N GLY A 216 -6.09 -0.35 15.41
CA GLY A 216 -5.90 -1.22 16.58
C GLY A 216 -5.20 -2.53 16.21
N PHE A 217 -5.62 -3.23 15.18
CA PHE A 217 -4.92 -4.45 14.71
C PHE A 217 -3.48 -4.16 14.30
N PHE A 218 -3.25 -3.03 13.63
CA PHE A 218 -1.88 -2.63 13.25
C PHE A 218 -0.98 -2.31 14.46
N ILE A 219 -1.53 -1.62 15.47
CA ILE A 219 -0.84 -1.37 16.73
C ILE A 219 -0.48 -2.70 17.40
N PHE A 220 -1.43 -3.64 17.50
CA PHE A 220 -1.16 -4.97 18.05
C PHE A 220 -0.10 -5.75 17.26
N ALA A 221 -0.12 -5.67 15.93
CA ALA A 221 0.91 -6.29 15.09
C ALA A 221 2.31 -5.71 15.36
N SER A 222 2.40 -4.40 15.51
CA SER A 222 3.66 -3.70 15.82
C SER A 222 4.17 -4.01 17.23
N LEU A 223 3.27 -4.08 18.23
CA LEU A 223 3.60 -4.50 19.59
C LEU A 223 4.09 -5.95 19.64
N ALA A 224 3.46 -6.85 18.87
CA ALA A 224 3.89 -8.25 18.76
C ALA A 224 5.31 -8.37 18.18
N LEU A 225 5.67 -7.53 17.20
CA LEU A 225 7.06 -7.43 16.72
C LEU A 225 8.01 -6.97 17.82
N GLY A 226 7.63 -5.97 18.61
CA GLY A 226 8.42 -5.52 19.76
C GLY A 226 8.65 -6.64 20.77
N LEU A 227 7.63 -7.46 21.07
CA LEU A 227 7.77 -8.66 21.89
C LEU A 227 8.77 -9.66 21.30
N MET A 228 8.70 -9.91 20.00
CA MET A 228 9.63 -10.82 19.32
C MET A 228 11.07 -10.32 19.42
N ILE A 229 11.30 -9.02 19.23
CA ILE A 229 12.63 -8.39 19.39
C ILE A 229 13.14 -8.54 20.82
N SER A 230 12.27 -8.31 21.81
CA SER A 230 12.66 -8.44 23.22
C SER A 230 13.14 -9.84 23.62
N ASN A 231 12.68 -10.87 22.92
CA ASN A 231 13.13 -12.26 23.13
C ASN A 231 14.54 -12.53 22.58
N ILE A 232 14.99 -11.73 21.60
CA ILE A 232 16.29 -11.87 20.94
C ILE A 232 17.32 -10.93 21.56
N ALA A 233 16.93 -9.71 21.87
CA ALA A 233 17.79 -8.67 22.41
C ALA A 233 18.27 -9.02 23.82
N LYS A 234 19.55 -8.84 24.09
CA LYS A 234 20.18 -9.06 25.41
C LYS A 234 20.22 -7.80 26.25
N ASN A 235 20.28 -6.63 25.64
CA ASN A 235 20.34 -5.32 26.28
C ASN A 235 19.54 -4.27 25.52
N GLN A 236 19.29 -3.11 26.16
CA GLN A 236 18.49 -2.03 25.59
C GLN A 236 19.08 -1.53 24.27
N MET A 237 20.43 -1.40 24.18
CA MET A 237 21.09 -0.93 22.95
C MET A 237 20.82 -1.87 21.78
N GLN A 238 20.96 -3.17 22.02
CA GLN A 238 20.67 -4.21 21.00
C GLN A 238 19.19 -4.17 20.58
N SER A 239 18.28 -3.96 21.53
CA SER A 239 16.85 -3.83 21.27
C SER A 239 16.55 -2.63 20.34
N MET A 240 17.17 -1.49 20.61
CA MET A 240 17.05 -0.30 19.75
C MET A 240 17.56 -0.58 18.33
N LEU A 241 18.76 -1.13 18.21
CA LEU A 241 19.38 -1.44 16.91
C LEU A 241 18.53 -2.42 16.10
N LEU A 242 18.01 -3.48 16.74
CA LEU A 242 17.12 -4.45 16.07
C LEU A 242 15.79 -3.80 15.64
N SER A 243 15.24 -2.86 16.43
CA SER A 243 14.03 -2.13 16.07
C SER A 243 14.23 -1.30 14.81
N PHE A 244 15.35 -0.59 14.69
CA PHE A 244 15.73 0.13 13.48
C PHE A 244 16.00 -0.81 12.31
N PHE A 245 16.66 -1.94 12.56
CA PHE A 245 16.95 -2.92 11.52
C PHE A 245 15.69 -3.55 10.89
N ILE A 246 14.59 -3.64 11.65
CA ILE A 246 13.28 -4.08 11.13
C ILE A 246 12.55 -2.91 10.46
N LEU A 247 12.67 -1.69 10.99
CA LEU A 247 11.98 -0.53 10.46
C LEU A 247 12.46 -0.17 9.05
N LEU A 248 13.78 -0.18 8.78
CA LEU A 248 14.33 0.22 7.48
C LEU A 248 13.78 -0.64 6.32
N PRO A 249 13.82 -1.98 6.37
CA PRO A 249 13.16 -2.80 5.36
C PRO A 249 11.64 -2.57 5.30
N SER A 250 10.99 -2.31 6.45
CA SER A 250 9.55 -2.03 6.48
C SER A 250 9.20 -0.76 5.69
N ILE A 251 9.98 0.30 5.80
CA ILE A 251 9.79 1.53 5.01
C ILE A 251 10.01 1.28 3.52
N LEU A 252 11.09 0.57 3.17
CA LEU A 252 11.48 0.36 1.78
C LEU A 252 10.53 -0.60 1.04
N LEU A 253 10.11 -1.69 1.70
CA LEU A 253 9.37 -2.78 1.07
C LEU A 253 7.85 -2.69 1.24
N SER A 254 7.35 -1.80 2.11
CA SER A 254 5.90 -1.66 2.36
C SER A 254 5.12 -1.01 1.22
N GLY A 255 5.78 -0.42 0.24
CA GLY A 255 5.13 0.42 -0.77
C GLY A 255 4.94 1.86 -0.31
N PHE A 256 5.64 2.27 0.77
CA PHE A 256 5.66 3.67 1.19
C PHE A 256 6.64 4.49 0.34
N MET A 257 7.87 4.03 0.21
CA MET A 257 8.93 4.79 -0.47
C MET A 257 9.04 4.41 -1.96
N PHE A 258 8.89 3.13 -2.27
CA PHE A 258 8.95 2.62 -3.64
C PHE A 258 7.66 1.88 -3.99
N PRO A 259 7.14 2.05 -5.23
CA PRO A 259 6.01 1.29 -5.72
C PRO A 259 6.31 -0.22 -5.66
N ARG A 260 5.39 -0.99 -5.08
CA ARG A 260 5.58 -2.43 -4.93
C ARG A 260 5.65 -3.15 -6.27
N GLU A 261 4.92 -2.64 -7.25
CA GLU A 261 4.86 -3.18 -8.62
C GLU A 261 6.20 -3.09 -9.36
N ALA A 262 7.06 -2.13 -8.96
CA ALA A 262 8.39 -1.96 -9.52
C ALA A 262 9.45 -2.86 -8.85
N MET A 263 9.10 -3.57 -7.77
CA MET A 263 10.05 -4.39 -7.03
C MET A 263 10.27 -5.76 -7.69
N PRO A 264 11.50 -6.32 -7.63
CA PRO A 264 11.74 -7.71 -7.96
C PRO A 264 10.87 -8.64 -7.10
N LYS A 265 10.46 -9.79 -7.65
CA LYS A 265 9.52 -10.72 -7.01
C LYS A 265 9.89 -11.08 -5.56
N LEU A 266 11.19 -11.28 -5.28
CA LEU A 266 11.67 -11.59 -3.93
C LEU A 266 11.29 -10.51 -2.92
N PHE A 267 11.60 -9.24 -3.23
CA PHE A 267 11.29 -8.11 -2.36
C PHE A 267 9.79 -7.83 -2.25
N TYR A 268 9.04 -8.07 -3.32
CA TYR A 268 7.58 -8.00 -3.30
C TYR A 268 6.97 -8.95 -2.27
N TYR A 269 7.40 -10.22 -2.25
CA TYR A 269 6.90 -11.21 -1.28
C TYR A 269 7.37 -10.90 0.14
N LEU A 270 8.62 -10.49 0.33
CA LEU A 270 9.11 -10.04 1.64
C LEU A 270 8.31 -8.85 2.17
N GLY A 271 8.02 -7.87 1.31
CA GLY A 271 7.16 -6.73 1.66
C GLY A 271 5.73 -7.13 2.05
N THR A 272 5.20 -8.22 1.47
CA THR A 272 3.85 -8.71 1.80
C THR A 272 3.76 -9.27 3.22
N ILE A 273 4.87 -9.72 3.79
CA ILE A 273 4.89 -10.22 5.19
C ILE A 273 4.79 -9.05 6.19
N LEU A 274 5.21 -7.85 5.81
CA LEU A 274 5.33 -6.72 6.72
C LEU A 274 3.96 -6.11 7.07
N PRO A 275 3.65 -5.86 8.36
CA PRO A 275 2.35 -5.31 8.77
C PRO A 275 2.12 -3.89 8.24
N LEU A 276 3.17 -3.09 8.10
CA LEU A 276 3.09 -1.73 7.56
C LEU A 276 2.49 -1.71 6.14
N THR A 277 2.81 -2.69 5.31
CA THR A 277 2.27 -2.84 3.94
C THR A 277 0.74 -2.88 3.93
N HIS A 278 0.17 -3.71 4.77
CA HIS A 278 -1.29 -3.87 4.87
C HIS A 278 -1.95 -2.66 5.52
N TYR A 279 -1.29 -2.07 6.50
CA TYR A 279 -1.80 -0.86 7.15
C TYR A 279 -1.86 0.33 6.18
N LEU A 280 -0.86 0.51 5.33
CA LEU A 280 -0.88 1.58 4.31
C LEU A 280 -2.05 1.41 3.33
N GLN A 281 -2.38 0.17 2.95
CA GLN A 281 -3.55 -0.10 2.12
C GLN A 281 -4.86 0.25 2.85
N ILE A 282 -4.94 -0.06 4.15
CA ILE A 282 -6.11 0.24 4.99
C ILE A 282 -6.29 1.74 5.15
N ILE A 283 -5.27 2.46 5.61
CA ILE A 283 -5.40 3.89 5.91
C ILE A 283 -5.67 4.71 4.65
N ARG A 284 -4.97 4.44 3.55
CA ARG A 284 -5.23 5.10 2.26
C ARG A 284 -6.58 4.70 1.67
N GLY A 285 -6.97 3.43 1.80
CA GLY A 285 -8.27 2.94 1.36
C GLY A 285 -9.42 3.63 2.07
N ILE A 286 -9.33 3.87 3.36
CA ILE A 286 -10.37 4.57 4.13
C ILE A 286 -10.34 6.07 3.87
N LEU A 287 -9.18 6.71 3.99
CA LEU A 287 -9.10 8.18 3.87
C LEU A 287 -9.37 8.68 2.45
N LEU A 288 -8.76 8.07 1.44
CA LEU A 288 -8.78 8.58 0.06
C LEU A 288 -9.85 7.93 -0.82
N LYS A 289 -10.15 6.64 -0.59
CA LYS A 289 -11.10 5.89 -1.43
C LYS A 289 -12.48 5.75 -0.79
N GLY A 290 -12.61 6.01 0.53
CA GLY A 290 -13.86 5.79 1.25
C GLY A 290 -14.23 4.31 1.38
N ASN A 291 -13.27 3.41 1.32
CA ASN A 291 -13.49 1.97 1.34
C ASN A 291 -14.22 1.52 2.60
N THR A 292 -15.19 0.63 2.41
CA THR A 292 -15.89 -0.08 3.48
C THR A 292 -15.14 -1.37 3.86
N LEU A 293 -15.59 -2.04 4.91
CA LEU A 293 -14.98 -3.28 5.41
C LEU A 293 -14.85 -4.37 4.33
N SER A 294 -15.80 -4.44 3.40
CA SER A 294 -15.84 -5.44 2.32
C SER A 294 -14.66 -5.33 1.35
N TYR A 295 -14.14 -4.13 1.13
CA TYR A 295 -12.99 -3.91 0.25
C TYR A 295 -11.64 -4.10 0.97
N LEU A 296 -11.64 -4.06 2.30
CA LEU A 296 -10.43 -4.13 3.14
C LEU A 296 -10.17 -5.53 3.74
N TRP A 297 -10.97 -6.53 3.34
CA TRP A 297 -10.88 -7.86 3.92
C TRP A 297 -9.49 -8.50 3.78
N THR A 298 -8.88 -8.39 2.61
CA THR A 298 -7.56 -8.99 2.33
C THR A 298 -6.47 -8.45 3.26
N PRO A 299 -6.24 -7.11 3.38
CA PRO A 299 -5.22 -6.60 4.29
C PRO A 299 -5.56 -6.83 5.76
N ILE A 300 -6.84 -6.90 6.15
CA ILE A 300 -7.24 -7.21 7.52
C ILE A 300 -6.87 -8.65 7.89
N CYS A 301 -7.22 -9.62 7.04
CA CYS A 301 -6.86 -11.02 7.26
C CYS A 301 -5.33 -11.22 7.36
N ALA A 302 -4.58 -10.52 6.52
CA ALA A 302 -3.12 -10.58 6.57
C ALA A 302 -2.56 -10.04 7.91
N LEU A 303 -3.11 -8.93 8.43
CA LEU A 303 -2.72 -8.40 9.75
C LEU A 303 -3.08 -9.36 10.89
N ILE A 304 -4.28 -9.94 10.88
CA ILE A 304 -4.71 -10.90 11.90
C ILE A 304 -3.82 -12.14 11.87
N LEU A 305 -3.53 -12.68 10.68
CA LEU A 305 -2.63 -13.83 10.51
C LEU A 305 -1.23 -13.50 11.03
N PHE A 306 -0.72 -12.32 10.69
CA PHE A 306 0.58 -11.85 11.16
C PHE A 306 0.64 -11.76 12.69
N ILE A 307 -0.38 -11.18 13.33
CA ILE A 307 -0.48 -11.10 14.80
C ILE A 307 -0.48 -12.51 15.39
N ALA A 308 -1.30 -13.42 14.88
CA ALA A 308 -1.40 -14.78 15.39
C ALA A 308 -0.06 -15.51 15.30
N VAL A 309 0.63 -15.42 14.17
CA VAL A 309 1.93 -16.08 13.95
C VAL A 309 3.00 -15.50 14.88
N VAL A 310 3.15 -14.17 14.91
CA VAL A 310 4.21 -13.52 15.68
C VAL A 310 3.99 -13.67 17.19
N LEU A 311 2.75 -13.56 17.67
CA LEU A 311 2.44 -13.80 19.09
C LEU A 311 2.71 -15.26 19.48
N THR A 312 2.29 -16.22 18.66
CA THR A 312 2.55 -17.64 18.95
C THR A 312 4.05 -17.91 19.03
N LEU A 313 4.83 -17.42 18.07
CA LEU A 313 6.29 -17.55 18.08
C LEU A 313 6.92 -16.89 19.31
N SER A 314 6.41 -15.70 19.70
CA SER A 314 6.90 -14.98 20.88
C SER A 314 6.61 -15.73 22.16
N VAL A 315 5.40 -16.28 22.33
CA VAL A 315 5.01 -17.05 23.53
C VAL A 315 5.78 -18.38 23.64
N VAL A 316 5.93 -19.11 22.53
CA VAL A 316 6.67 -20.38 22.52
C VAL A 316 8.15 -20.16 22.87
N ARG A 317 8.75 -19.08 22.38
CA ARG A 317 10.15 -18.78 22.64
C ARG A 317 10.37 -18.23 24.06
N PHE A 318 9.38 -17.54 24.62
CA PHE A 318 9.43 -17.05 26.00
C PHE A 318 9.43 -18.19 27.03
N LYS A 319 8.62 -19.25 26.82
CA LYS A 319 8.58 -20.44 27.70
C LYS A 319 9.90 -21.21 27.78
N LYS A 320 10.67 -21.25 26.69
CA LYS A 320 11.96 -21.99 26.65
C LYS A 320 13.12 -21.29 27.37
N ARG A 321 12.94 -20.08 27.87
CA ARG A 321 13.98 -19.33 28.59
C ARG A 321 13.76 -19.26 30.10
N LEU A 322 12.68 -19.86 30.59
CA LEU A 322 12.38 -19.99 32.02
C LEU A 322 12.77 -21.40 32.57
N GLU A 323 13.28 -22.28 31.69
CA GLU A 323 13.99 -23.49 32.02
C GLU A 323 15.50 -23.29 31.79
#